data_40f0265ab79caa7157aadbb98ee67983
#
_entry.id   40f0265ab79caa7157aadbb98ee67983
#
_cell.length_a   1.000
_cell.length_b   1.000
_cell.length_c   1.000
_cell.angle_alpha   90.00
_cell.angle_beta   90.00
_cell.angle_gamma   90.00
#
_symmetry.space_group_name_H-M   'P 1'
#
loop_
_entity.id
_entity.type
_entity.pdbx_description
1 polymer ?
#
loop_
_entity_poly.entity_id
_entity_poly.type
_entity_poly.pdbx_seq_one_letter_code
_entity_poly.pdbx_strand_id
1 'polypeptide(L)'
;MKIVVLDGYGLNPGDLSWEEMRALGELTVYDRTAPAELLERSAGAEVLITNKTVITAEDMAALPALKYIGVLATGYNIVDIQAAKARGIIVTNIPPYSTASVAQMVFAHILNITQRVGHYAYANRHGRWANNPDFCYWDTDLVELDGKKLGIIGLGNTGQATARIAAAFGMQVCAYTSKPQSQLPGGIRKMELDELFRECDVVSLHCPLTPDTKELVNAARLALMKPTAILINTGRGPLVNEKDLADALNKGVIAAAGLDVLSSEPPQYTNPLLTAKNCFITPHIAWATKEARVRLMRIAVGNLKGFIKGEIVNNVAE
;
A
#
# COMPACT_ATOMS: atom_id res chain seq x y z
N MET A 1 19.06 -9.30 -26.37
CA MET A 1 18.46 -8.12 -25.66
C MET A 1 19.00 -8.10 -24.26
N LYS A 2 19.60 -6.99 -23.84
CA LYS A 2 20.16 -6.82 -22.49
C LYS A 2 19.07 -6.28 -21.55
N ILE A 3 18.78 -7.02 -20.49
CA ILE A 3 17.75 -6.72 -19.49
C ILE A 3 18.43 -6.46 -18.14
N VAL A 4 18.15 -5.34 -17.51
CA VAL A 4 18.70 -5.00 -16.20
C VAL A 4 17.57 -4.72 -15.22
N VAL A 5 17.54 -5.46 -14.10
CA VAL A 5 16.69 -5.19 -12.95
C VAL A 5 17.50 -4.37 -11.95
N LEU A 6 17.05 -3.15 -11.66
CA LEU A 6 17.80 -2.19 -10.86
C LEU A 6 17.68 -2.43 -9.34
N ASP A 7 16.53 -2.96 -8.89
CA ASP A 7 16.20 -3.07 -7.47
C ASP A 7 15.28 -4.27 -7.18
N GLY A 8 15.74 -5.45 -7.58
CA GLY A 8 14.97 -6.69 -7.55
C GLY A 8 14.64 -7.23 -6.17
N TYR A 9 15.38 -6.84 -5.11
CA TYR A 9 15.22 -7.39 -3.76
C TYR A 9 13.81 -7.19 -3.19
N GLY A 10 13.19 -6.04 -3.40
CA GLY A 10 11.86 -5.76 -2.88
C GLY A 10 10.79 -6.73 -3.41
N LEU A 11 10.90 -7.13 -4.68
CA LEU A 11 10.01 -8.13 -5.28
C LEU A 11 10.42 -9.56 -4.92
N ASN A 12 11.72 -9.84 -4.97
CA ASN A 12 12.27 -11.19 -4.82
C ASN A 12 13.49 -11.18 -3.89
N PRO A 13 13.29 -11.32 -2.57
CA PRO A 13 14.39 -11.45 -1.61
C PRO A 13 15.06 -12.83 -1.65
N GLY A 14 14.83 -13.64 -2.68
CA GLY A 14 15.41 -14.97 -2.86
C GLY A 14 14.39 -16.13 -2.82
N ASP A 15 13.09 -15.84 -2.71
CA ASP A 15 12.02 -16.85 -2.62
C ASP A 15 11.16 -16.98 -3.89
N LEU A 16 11.49 -16.23 -4.94
CA LEU A 16 10.91 -16.32 -6.29
C LEU A 16 11.99 -16.61 -7.33
N SER A 17 11.57 -16.99 -8.55
CA SER A 17 12.48 -17.26 -9.66
C SER A 17 12.48 -16.12 -10.70
N TRP A 18 13.64 -15.78 -11.22
CA TRP A 18 13.84 -14.90 -12.36
C TRP A 18 13.94 -15.64 -13.70
N GLU A 19 13.83 -16.99 -13.73
CA GLU A 19 14.11 -17.81 -14.93
C GLU A 19 13.19 -17.47 -16.10
N GLU A 20 11.91 -17.17 -15.87
CA GLU A 20 11.02 -16.76 -16.96
C GLU A 20 11.43 -15.43 -17.60
N MET A 21 12.01 -14.50 -16.83
CA MET A 21 12.53 -13.23 -17.35
C MET A 21 13.89 -13.45 -18.02
N ARG A 22 14.74 -14.32 -17.47
CA ARG A 22 16.03 -14.73 -18.05
C ARG A 22 15.88 -15.37 -19.44
N ALA A 23 14.81 -16.12 -19.65
CA ALA A 23 14.49 -16.73 -20.94
C ALA A 23 14.18 -15.70 -22.07
N LEU A 24 13.99 -14.41 -21.71
CA LEU A 24 13.68 -13.35 -22.66
C LEU A 24 14.92 -12.56 -23.13
N GLY A 25 16.07 -12.75 -22.49
CA GLY A 25 17.31 -12.06 -22.85
C GLY A 25 18.43 -12.24 -21.83
N GLU A 26 19.51 -11.52 -22.02
CA GLU A 26 20.63 -11.47 -21.08
C GLU A 26 20.21 -10.66 -19.85
N LEU A 27 19.87 -11.35 -18.75
CA LEU A 27 19.35 -10.76 -17.53
C LEU A 27 20.44 -10.54 -16.49
N THR A 28 20.60 -9.30 -16.05
CA THR A 28 21.33 -8.93 -14.83
C THR A 28 20.36 -8.41 -13.79
N VAL A 29 20.45 -8.90 -12.55
CA VAL A 29 19.60 -8.46 -11.43
C VAL A 29 20.47 -7.88 -10.34
N TYR A 30 20.22 -6.63 -9.99
CA TYR A 30 20.76 -5.97 -8.81
C TYR A 30 19.72 -5.95 -7.69
N ASP A 31 20.13 -6.19 -6.48
CA ASP A 31 19.25 -6.12 -5.32
C ASP A 31 18.76 -4.69 -5.06
N ARG A 32 19.67 -3.74 -5.18
CA ARG A 32 19.45 -2.30 -5.01
C ARG A 32 20.43 -1.54 -5.91
N THR A 33 20.02 -0.39 -6.41
CA THR A 33 20.87 0.50 -7.21
C THR A 33 20.81 1.92 -6.64
N ALA A 34 21.94 2.43 -6.18
CA ALA A 34 22.04 3.83 -5.77
C ALA A 34 21.95 4.75 -7.01
N PRO A 35 21.48 6.00 -6.85
CA PRO A 35 21.38 6.94 -7.99
C PRO A 35 22.71 7.10 -8.77
N ALA A 36 23.85 7.15 -8.08
CA ALA A 36 25.15 7.28 -8.71
C ALA A 36 25.59 6.05 -9.53
N GLU A 37 25.01 4.88 -9.27
CA GLU A 37 25.35 3.62 -9.96
C GLU A 37 24.43 3.33 -11.16
N LEU A 38 23.34 4.09 -11.32
CA LEU A 38 22.28 3.80 -12.29
C LEU A 38 22.84 3.71 -13.71
N LEU A 39 23.59 4.71 -14.16
CA LEU A 39 24.11 4.78 -15.54
C LEU A 39 25.13 3.68 -15.82
N GLU A 40 26.03 3.40 -14.88
CA GLU A 40 27.02 2.33 -15.02
C GLU A 40 26.32 0.97 -15.15
N ARG A 41 25.39 0.66 -14.27
CA ARG A 41 24.67 -0.62 -14.26
C ARG A 41 23.73 -0.79 -15.46
N SER A 42 23.23 0.32 -15.99
CA SER A 42 22.32 0.34 -17.14
C SER A 42 23.03 0.44 -18.48
N ALA A 43 24.38 0.53 -18.51
CA ALA A 43 25.12 0.72 -19.73
C ALA A 43 24.80 -0.34 -20.80
N GLY A 44 24.31 0.10 -21.97
CA GLY A 44 23.92 -0.76 -23.09
C GLY A 44 22.65 -1.59 -22.85
N ALA A 45 21.89 -1.34 -21.77
CA ALA A 45 20.62 -2.01 -21.56
C ALA A 45 19.56 -1.52 -22.56
N GLU A 46 18.82 -2.46 -23.14
CA GLU A 46 17.64 -2.18 -23.96
C GLU A 46 16.36 -2.16 -23.11
N VAL A 47 16.40 -2.85 -21.97
CA VAL A 47 15.28 -3.01 -21.02
C VAL A 47 15.75 -2.71 -19.61
N LEU A 48 15.08 -1.80 -18.94
CA LEU A 48 15.22 -1.57 -17.50
C LEU A 48 13.96 -2.03 -16.77
N ILE A 49 14.15 -2.71 -15.66
CA ILE A 49 13.08 -3.11 -14.73
C ILE A 49 13.38 -2.48 -13.38
N THR A 50 12.41 -1.77 -12.81
CA THR A 50 12.59 -1.05 -11.54
C THR A 50 11.34 -1.10 -10.67
N ASN A 51 11.52 -1.07 -9.35
CA ASN A 51 10.43 -0.92 -8.38
C ASN A 51 10.41 0.49 -7.77
N LYS A 52 11.58 0.98 -7.32
CA LYS A 52 11.71 2.26 -6.60
C LYS A 52 12.87 3.12 -7.09
N THR A 53 13.78 2.58 -7.87
CA THR A 53 14.87 3.36 -8.47
C THR A 53 14.28 4.37 -9.45
N VAL A 54 14.49 5.64 -9.20
CA VAL A 54 13.99 6.74 -10.03
C VAL A 54 14.75 6.76 -11.35
N ILE A 55 14.04 6.96 -12.47
CA ILE A 55 14.63 7.11 -13.82
C ILE A 55 14.16 8.46 -14.37
N THR A 56 15.10 9.38 -14.49
CA THR A 56 14.87 10.76 -14.95
C THR A 56 14.99 10.92 -16.45
N ALA A 57 14.65 12.12 -16.97
CA ALA A 57 14.87 12.48 -18.36
C ALA A 57 16.37 12.45 -18.75
N GLU A 58 17.25 12.86 -17.83
CA GLU A 58 18.72 12.86 -18.00
C GLU A 58 19.26 11.43 -18.07
N ASP A 59 18.76 10.54 -17.21
CA ASP A 59 19.16 9.12 -17.24
C ASP A 59 18.79 8.49 -18.59
N MET A 60 17.54 8.71 -19.06
CA MET A 60 17.09 8.21 -20.36
C MET A 60 17.90 8.81 -21.54
N ALA A 61 18.37 10.07 -21.41
CA ALA A 61 19.21 10.69 -22.41
C ALA A 61 20.59 10.03 -22.51
N ALA A 62 21.13 9.59 -21.39
CA ALA A 62 22.43 8.93 -21.30
C ALA A 62 22.38 7.44 -21.72
N LEU A 63 21.19 6.87 -21.93
CA LEU A 63 20.98 5.45 -22.28
C LEU A 63 20.39 5.28 -23.68
N PRO A 64 21.17 5.49 -24.76
CA PRO A 64 20.66 5.52 -26.13
C PRO A 64 20.10 4.17 -26.64
N ALA A 65 20.47 3.05 -26.01
CA ALA A 65 19.95 1.73 -26.34
C ALA A 65 18.60 1.41 -25.69
N LEU A 66 18.14 2.23 -24.71
CA LEU A 66 16.95 1.96 -23.90
C LEU A 66 15.67 2.07 -24.74
N LYS A 67 14.85 1.04 -24.73
CA LYS A 67 13.58 0.93 -25.47
C LYS A 67 12.38 0.66 -24.58
N TYR A 68 12.61 0.11 -23.38
CA TYR A 68 11.54 -0.33 -22.48
C TYR A 68 11.92 -0.14 -21.02
N ILE A 69 10.93 0.33 -20.23
CA ILE A 69 11.01 0.41 -18.78
C ILE A 69 9.81 -0.34 -18.21
N GLY A 70 10.05 -1.38 -17.40
CA GLY A 70 9.02 -2.11 -16.65
C GLY A 70 9.03 -1.67 -15.19
N VAL A 71 7.94 -1.04 -14.73
CA VAL A 71 7.80 -0.66 -13.32
C VAL A 71 7.14 -1.79 -12.56
N LEU A 72 7.82 -2.34 -11.55
CA LEU A 72 7.35 -3.45 -10.69
C LEU A 72 6.37 -2.96 -9.60
N ALA A 73 5.45 -2.07 -9.97
CA ALA A 73 4.44 -1.51 -9.10
C ALA A 73 3.23 -1.00 -9.92
N THR A 74 2.11 -0.76 -9.25
CA THR A 74 0.96 -0.07 -9.87
C THR A 74 1.25 1.43 -10.04
N GLY A 75 1.87 2.08 -9.05
CA GLY A 75 2.33 3.48 -9.17
C GLY A 75 3.64 3.56 -9.96
N TYR A 76 3.74 4.52 -10.85
CA TYR A 76 4.87 4.70 -11.78
C TYR A 76 5.49 6.11 -11.74
N ASN A 77 5.24 6.86 -10.70
CA ASN A 77 5.76 8.22 -10.50
C ASN A 77 7.29 8.30 -10.33
N ILE A 78 7.98 7.18 -10.33
CA ILE A 78 9.45 7.07 -10.32
C ILE A 78 10.06 7.19 -11.72
N VAL A 79 9.25 7.22 -12.79
CA VAL A 79 9.72 7.37 -14.17
C VAL A 79 9.16 8.66 -14.76
N ASP A 80 10.00 9.45 -15.40
CA ASP A 80 9.55 10.61 -16.20
C ASP A 80 8.86 10.11 -17.48
N ILE A 81 7.53 10.03 -17.40
CA ILE A 81 6.69 9.50 -18.47
C ILE A 81 6.72 10.39 -19.71
N GLN A 82 6.82 11.73 -19.55
CA GLN A 82 6.85 12.65 -20.67
C GLN A 82 8.17 12.51 -21.44
N ALA A 83 9.28 12.40 -20.72
CA ALA A 83 10.59 12.15 -21.33
C ALA A 83 10.66 10.79 -22.04
N ALA A 84 10.07 9.74 -21.44
CA ALA A 84 9.98 8.40 -22.04
C ALA A 84 9.18 8.46 -23.34
N LYS A 85 8.01 9.08 -23.34
CA LYS A 85 7.13 9.27 -24.51
C LYS A 85 7.86 10.00 -25.64
N ALA A 86 8.53 11.12 -25.32
CA ALA A 86 9.28 11.92 -26.30
C ALA A 86 10.42 11.14 -26.97
N ARG A 87 10.92 10.08 -26.34
CA ARG A 87 12.00 9.21 -26.83
C ARG A 87 11.51 7.91 -27.45
N GLY A 88 10.20 7.67 -27.47
CA GLY A 88 9.63 6.40 -27.94
C GLY A 88 9.92 5.21 -27.01
N ILE A 89 10.27 5.45 -25.76
CA ILE A 89 10.50 4.42 -24.76
C ILE A 89 9.15 3.96 -24.21
N ILE A 90 8.86 2.67 -24.30
CA ILE A 90 7.66 2.06 -23.74
C ILE A 90 7.82 1.94 -22.23
N VAL A 91 6.84 2.43 -21.47
CA VAL A 91 6.82 2.27 -20.02
C VAL A 91 5.58 1.49 -19.61
N THR A 92 5.78 0.35 -18.96
CA THR A 92 4.66 -0.45 -18.45
C THR A 92 4.65 -0.49 -16.93
N ASN A 93 3.46 -0.57 -16.36
CA ASN A 93 3.27 -0.78 -14.94
C ASN A 93 2.58 -2.14 -14.65
N ILE A 94 2.34 -2.42 -13.39
CA ILE A 94 1.57 -3.59 -12.97
C ILE A 94 0.16 -3.13 -12.56
N PRO A 95 -0.90 -3.52 -13.29
CA PRO A 95 -2.29 -3.26 -12.86
C PRO A 95 -2.56 -3.93 -11.50
N PRO A 96 -3.70 -3.66 -10.84
CA PRO A 96 -3.97 -4.13 -9.49
C PRO A 96 -3.74 -5.64 -9.29
N TYR A 97 -2.65 -6.01 -8.65
CA TYR A 97 -2.21 -7.39 -8.39
C TYR A 97 -2.34 -7.80 -6.92
N SER A 98 -2.36 -6.82 -6.02
CA SER A 98 -2.28 -7.01 -4.56
C SER A 98 -3.59 -6.72 -3.82
N THR A 99 -4.70 -6.54 -4.54
CA THR A 99 -6.00 -6.15 -3.96
C THR A 99 -6.39 -7.00 -2.75
N ALA A 100 -6.31 -8.33 -2.84
CA ALA A 100 -6.65 -9.22 -1.74
C ALA A 100 -5.69 -9.08 -0.55
N SER A 101 -4.38 -8.96 -0.83
CA SER A 101 -3.35 -8.79 0.20
C SER A 101 -3.51 -7.48 0.97
N VAL A 102 -3.80 -6.38 0.27
CA VAL A 102 -4.05 -5.08 0.91
C VAL A 102 -5.32 -5.12 1.76
N ALA A 103 -6.41 -5.69 1.27
CA ALA A 103 -7.64 -5.85 2.05
C ALA A 103 -7.41 -6.73 3.29
N GLN A 104 -6.59 -7.79 3.18
CA GLN A 104 -6.17 -8.62 4.31
C GLN A 104 -5.37 -7.81 5.34
N MET A 105 -4.44 -6.95 4.91
CA MET A 105 -3.65 -6.09 5.81
C MET A 105 -4.54 -5.09 6.55
N VAL A 106 -5.56 -4.52 5.90
CA VAL A 106 -6.56 -3.68 6.58
C VAL A 106 -7.16 -4.42 7.77
N PHE A 107 -7.61 -5.66 7.57
CA PHE A 107 -8.19 -6.45 8.64
C PHE A 107 -7.15 -6.95 9.65
N ALA A 108 -5.90 -7.20 9.23
CA ALA A 108 -4.82 -7.49 10.17
C ALA A 108 -4.60 -6.35 11.16
N HIS A 109 -4.61 -5.09 10.69
CA HIS A 109 -4.54 -3.91 11.56
C HIS A 109 -5.79 -3.80 12.45
N ILE A 110 -6.99 -3.90 11.89
CA ILE A 110 -8.24 -3.83 12.66
C ILE A 110 -8.24 -4.89 13.78
N LEU A 111 -7.96 -6.15 13.44
CA LEU A 111 -7.94 -7.25 14.39
C LEU A 111 -6.80 -7.13 15.42
N ASN A 112 -5.63 -6.64 15.00
CA ASN A 112 -4.55 -6.36 15.95
C ASN A 112 -4.95 -5.28 16.97
N ILE A 113 -5.65 -4.23 16.54
CA ILE A 113 -6.11 -3.15 17.42
C ILE A 113 -7.21 -3.65 18.36
N THR A 114 -8.19 -4.39 17.84
CA THR A 114 -9.38 -4.81 18.58
C THR A 114 -9.16 -6.01 19.50
N GLN A 115 -8.24 -6.93 19.15
CA GLN A 115 -8.02 -8.19 19.87
C GLN A 115 -6.61 -8.33 20.48
N ARG A 116 -5.65 -7.50 20.08
CA ARG A 116 -4.30 -7.45 20.67
C ARG A 116 -3.59 -8.83 20.76
N VAL A 117 -3.81 -9.74 19.83
CA VAL A 117 -3.28 -11.13 19.89
C VAL A 117 -1.77 -11.17 20.10
N GLY A 118 -1.01 -10.32 19.41
CA GLY A 118 0.45 -10.23 19.56
C GLY A 118 0.88 -9.81 20.97
N HIS A 119 0.17 -8.85 21.58
CA HIS A 119 0.41 -8.40 22.95
C HIS A 119 0.21 -9.54 23.95
N TYR A 120 -0.94 -10.23 23.89
CA TYR A 120 -1.22 -11.34 24.79
C TYR A 120 -0.27 -12.53 24.57
N ALA A 121 0.06 -12.85 23.32
CA ALA A 121 1.04 -13.88 23.03
C ALA A 121 2.42 -13.57 23.62
N TYR A 122 2.86 -12.31 23.53
CA TYR A 122 4.10 -11.86 24.14
C TYR A 122 4.04 -11.93 25.68
N ALA A 123 3.01 -11.36 26.28
CA ALA A 123 2.83 -11.32 27.74
C ALA A 123 2.77 -12.74 28.33
N ASN A 124 2.08 -13.68 27.66
CA ASN A 124 1.95 -15.06 28.12
C ASN A 124 3.28 -15.83 28.06
N ARG A 125 4.13 -15.60 27.06
CA ARG A 125 5.50 -16.16 27.02
C ARG A 125 6.36 -15.68 28.17
N HIS A 126 6.05 -14.52 28.75
CA HIS A 126 6.74 -13.96 29.93
C HIS A 126 5.99 -14.29 31.24
N GLY A 127 5.12 -15.30 31.24
CA GLY A 127 4.50 -15.86 32.44
C GLY A 127 3.29 -15.10 32.96
N ARG A 128 2.77 -14.08 32.23
CA ARG A 128 1.65 -13.24 32.70
C ARG A 128 0.42 -14.08 33.04
N TRP A 129 0.04 -15.05 32.17
CA TRP A 129 -1.13 -15.90 32.41
C TRP A 129 -0.85 -16.99 33.44
N ALA A 130 0.32 -17.62 33.40
CA ALA A 130 0.69 -18.67 34.34
C ALA A 130 0.72 -18.19 35.80
N ASN A 131 0.96 -16.90 36.03
CA ASN A 131 0.95 -16.28 37.35
C ASN A 131 -0.32 -15.48 37.64
N ASN A 132 -1.37 -15.58 36.78
CA ASN A 132 -2.63 -14.90 37.00
C ASN A 132 -3.51 -15.70 37.98
N PRO A 133 -4.16 -15.07 38.95
CA PRO A 133 -5.06 -15.77 39.89
C PRO A 133 -6.33 -16.28 39.24
N ASP A 134 -6.78 -15.63 38.13
CA ASP A 134 -7.99 -15.97 37.41
C ASP A 134 -7.69 -16.77 36.18
N PHE A 135 -8.68 -17.49 35.64
CA PHE A 135 -8.56 -18.30 34.43
C PHE A 135 -8.32 -17.50 33.16
N CYS A 136 -8.59 -16.18 33.19
CA CYS A 136 -8.39 -15.24 32.09
C CYS A 136 -7.96 -13.86 32.61
N TYR A 137 -7.47 -13.03 31.70
CA TYR A 137 -7.21 -11.59 31.96
C TYR A 137 -7.28 -10.81 30.67
N TRP A 138 -7.51 -9.50 30.78
CA TRP A 138 -7.40 -8.54 29.70
C TRP A 138 -6.80 -7.24 30.21
N ASP A 139 -5.93 -6.63 29.44
CA ASP A 139 -5.22 -5.39 29.78
C ASP A 139 -5.84 -4.15 29.09
N THR A 140 -6.73 -4.39 28.12
CA THR A 140 -7.41 -3.35 27.33
C THR A 140 -8.81 -3.83 26.97
N ASP A 141 -9.70 -2.89 26.68
CA ASP A 141 -11.02 -3.23 26.16
C ASP A 141 -10.89 -3.97 24.82
N LEU A 142 -11.47 -5.16 24.77
CA LEU A 142 -11.58 -5.95 23.53
C LEU A 142 -12.85 -5.49 22.81
N VAL A 143 -12.77 -5.36 21.47
CA VAL A 143 -13.85 -4.82 20.66
C VAL A 143 -14.36 -5.88 19.68
N GLU A 144 -15.67 -6.11 19.70
CA GLU A 144 -16.38 -6.92 18.71
C GLU A 144 -16.72 -6.08 17.47
N LEU A 145 -16.56 -6.64 16.28
CA LEU A 145 -16.79 -5.92 15.01
C LEU A 145 -18.23 -6.01 14.53
N ASP A 146 -19.01 -7.02 14.98
CA ASP A 146 -20.41 -7.17 14.59
C ASP A 146 -21.22 -5.91 14.92
N GLY A 147 -22.02 -5.46 13.96
CA GLY A 147 -22.81 -4.23 14.07
C GLY A 147 -22.03 -2.91 14.00
N LYS A 148 -20.68 -2.91 14.04
CA LYS A 148 -19.86 -1.69 13.90
C LYS A 148 -19.91 -1.15 12.46
N LYS A 149 -19.76 0.17 12.30
CA LYS A 149 -19.72 0.84 11.00
C LYS A 149 -18.29 0.94 10.48
N LEU A 150 -18.03 0.40 9.28
CA LEU A 150 -16.80 0.64 8.52
C LEU A 150 -17.04 1.70 7.44
N GLY A 151 -16.36 2.83 7.53
CA GLY A 151 -16.31 3.87 6.52
C GLY A 151 -15.16 3.64 5.54
N ILE A 152 -15.45 3.48 4.26
CA ILE A 152 -14.48 3.29 3.18
C ILE A 152 -14.37 4.57 2.36
N ILE A 153 -13.21 5.20 2.36
CA ILE A 153 -12.92 6.36 1.52
C ILE A 153 -12.22 5.89 0.24
N GLY A 154 -12.99 5.85 -0.87
CA GLY A 154 -12.53 5.30 -2.14
C GLY A 154 -12.98 3.84 -2.37
N LEU A 155 -14.06 3.63 -3.15
CA LEU A 155 -14.64 2.32 -3.42
C LEU A 155 -14.16 1.74 -4.77
N GLY A 156 -12.83 1.70 -4.97
CA GLY A 156 -12.14 0.98 -6.03
C GLY A 156 -12.01 -0.52 -5.73
N ASN A 157 -11.10 -1.22 -6.42
CA ASN A 157 -10.91 -2.67 -6.25
C ASN A 157 -10.60 -3.06 -4.80
N THR A 158 -9.67 -2.35 -4.16
CA THR A 158 -9.27 -2.62 -2.76
C THR A 158 -10.38 -2.28 -1.77
N GLY A 159 -11.02 -1.11 -1.93
CA GLY A 159 -12.15 -0.73 -1.08
C GLY A 159 -13.30 -1.73 -1.15
N GLN A 160 -13.64 -2.24 -2.35
CA GLN A 160 -14.65 -3.28 -2.51
C GLN A 160 -14.24 -4.63 -1.90
N ALA A 161 -12.96 -5.00 -2.00
CA ALA A 161 -12.45 -6.21 -1.35
C ALA A 161 -12.52 -6.09 0.17
N THR A 162 -12.15 -4.93 0.73
CA THR A 162 -12.27 -4.61 2.16
C THR A 162 -13.74 -4.64 2.61
N ALA A 163 -14.66 -4.08 1.81
CA ALA A 163 -16.10 -4.08 2.10
C ALA A 163 -16.65 -5.51 2.23
N ARG A 164 -16.25 -6.43 1.34
CA ARG A 164 -16.70 -7.85 1.40
C ARG A 164 -16.24 -8.55 2.69
N ILE A 165 -15.00 -8.28 3.12
CA ILE A 165 -14.49 -8.85 4.37
C ILE A 165 -15.25 -8.25 5.57
N ALA A 166 -15.49 -6.93 5.56
CA ALA A 166 -16.27 -6.26 6.60
C ALA A 166 -17.66 -6.85 6.77
N ALA A 167 -18.36 -7.07 5.66
CA ALA A 167 -19.70 -7.69 5.68
C ALA A 167 -19.66 -9.10 6.29
N ALA A 168 -18.59 -9.88 6.05
CA ALA A 168 -18.44 -11.20 6.66
C ALA A 168 -18.19 -11.16 8.19
N PHE A 169 -17.69 -10.02 8.71
CA PHE A 169 -17.59 -9.73 10.15
C PHE A 169 -18.86 -9.10 10.75
N GLY A 170 -19.97 -9.04 9.99
CA GLY A 170 -21.19 -8.42 10.48
C GLY A 170 -21.16 -6.88 10.51
N MET A 171 -20.13 -6.24 9.94
CA MET A 171 -20.03 -4.78 9.94
C MET A 171 -20.99 -4.14 8.95
N GLN A 172 -21.50 -2.95 9.29
CA GLN A 172 -22.24 -2.08 8.39
C GLN A 172 -21.27 -1.28 7.55
N VAL A 173 -21.31 -1.43 6.23
CA VAL A 173 -20.36 -0.77 5.33
C VAL A 173 -20.93 0.54 4.78
N CYS A 174 -20.19 1.63 4.99
CA CYS A 174 -20.44 2.95 4.43
C CYS A 174 -19.30 3.34 3.48
N ALA A 175 -19.58 4.12 2.44
CA ALA A 175 -18.55 4.53 1.49
C ALA A 175 -18.69 5.99 1.06
N TYR A 176 -17.56 6.71 1.05
CA TYR A 176 -17.40 7.95 0.29
C TYR A 176 -16.75 7.63 -1.05
N THR A 177 -17.46 7.92 -2.14
CA THR A 177 -17.05 7.58 -3.50
C THR A 177 -17.74 8.48 -4.52
N SER A 178 -17.11 8.70 -5.67
CA SER A 178 -17.72 9.42 -6.81
C SER A 178 -18.87 8.65 -7.47
N LYS A 179 -18.98 7.33 -7.25
CA LYS A 179 -20.06 6.51 -7.82
C LYS A 179 -21.40 6.88 -7.18
N PRO A 180 -22.51 6.90 -7.96
CA PRO A 180 -23.84 7.06 -7.39
C PRO A 180 -24.26 5.82 -6.59
N GLN A 181 -25.19 5.98 -5.62
CA GLN A 181 -25.68 4.89 -4.77
C GLN A 181 -26.16 3.67 -5.57
N SER A 182 -26.81 3.92 -6.72
CA SER A 182 -27.35 2.86 -7.60
C SER A 182 -26.29 1.95 -8.22
N GLN A 183 -25.02 2.37 -8.24
CA GLN A 183 -23.88 1.59 -8.75
C GLN A 183 -23.07 0.92 -7.65
N LEU A 184 -23.44 1.10 -6.38
CA LEU A 184 -22.76 0.47 -5.27
C LEU A 184 -23.21 -0.99 -5.11
N PRO A 185 -22.31 -1.91 -4.73
CA PRO A 185 -22.70 -3.26 -4.32
C PRO A 185 -23.75 -3.22 -3.21
N GLY A 186 -24.67 -4.19 -3.21
CA GLY A 186 -25.68 -4.29 -2.16
C GLY A 186 -25.10 -4.30 -0.76
N GLY A 187 -25.79 -3.65 0.18
CA GLY A 187 -25.36 -3.54 1.57
C GLY A 187 -24.35 -2.40 1.86
N ILE A 188 -23.94 -1.62 0.84
CA ILE A 188 -23.07 -0.46 1.04
C ILE A 188 -23.89 0.83 0.96
N ARG A 189 -23.86 1.63 2.04
CA ARG A 189 -24.48 2.96 2.10
C ARG A 189 -23.49 4.02 1.63
N LYS A 190 -23.88 4.86 0.66
CA LYS A 190 -23.11 6.07 0.31
C LYS A 190 -23.28 7.11 1.42
N MET A 191 -22.18 7.78 1.76
CA MET A 191 -22.17 8.86 2.75
C MET A 191 -21.33 10.03 2.26
N GLU A 192 -21.64 11.23 2.73
CA GLU A 192 -20.75 12.38 2.58
C GLU A 192 -19.52 12.24 3.50
N LEU A 193 -18.42 12.87 3.12
CA LEU A 193 -17.12 12.64 3.74
C LEU A 193 -17.13 12.90 5.25
N ASP A 194 -17.61 14.08 5.67
CA ASP A 194 -17.62 14.45 7.08
C ASP A 194 -18.65 13.67 7.90
N GLU A 195 -19.76 13.22 7.28
CA GLU A 195 -20.72 12.29 7.88
C GLU A 195 -20.06 10.94 8.17
N LEU A 196 -19.26 10.43 7.21
CA LEU A 196 -18.55 9.18 7.37
C LEU A 196 -17.57 9.25 8.56
N PHE A 197 -16.83 10.35 8.71
CA PHE A 197 -15.94 10.54 9.86
C PHE A 197 -16.70 10.56 11.20
N ARG A 198 -17.89 11.18 11.25
CA ARG A 198 -18.69 11.24 12.50
C ARG A 198 -19.32 9.90 12.88
N GLU A 199 -19.78 9.15 11.90
CA GLU A 199 -20.62 7.98 12.18
C GLU A 199 -19.89 6.65 12.26
N CYS A 200 -18.72 6.53 11.60
CA CYS A 200 -18.04 5.25 11.50
C CYS A 200 -17.16 4.95 12.73
N ASP A 201 -17.12 3.68 13.10
CA ASP A 201 -16.26 3.17 14.16
C ASP A 201 -14.85 2.86 13.65
N VAL A 202 -14.75 2.53 12.36
CA VAL A 202 -13.48 2.34 11.65
C VAL A 202 -13.55 3.13 10.34
N VAL A 203 -12.50 3.91 10.05
CA VAL A 203 -12.36 4.62 8.77
C VAL A 203 -11.13 4.08 8.04
N SER A 204 -11.30 3.61 6.80
CA SER A 204 -10.23 3.04 5.98
C SER A 204 -10.06 3.78 4.66
N LEU A 205 -8.80 4.17 4.37
CA LEU A 205 -8.44 4.98 3.21
C LEU A 205 -8.04 4.10 2.02
N HIS A 206 -8.74 4.25 0.90
CA HIS A 206 -8.52 3.53 -0.36
C HIS A 206 -8.60 4.44 -1.59
N CYS A 207 -8.64 5.75 -1.39
CA CYS A 207 -8.61 6.74 -2.46
C CYS A 207 -7.19 6.96 -2.99
N PRO A 208 -7.01 7.40 -4.25
CA PRO A 208 -5.72 7.82 -4.74
C PRO A 208 -5.24 9.09 -4.03
N LEU A 209 -3.93 9.30 -4.01
CA LEU A 209 -3.33 10.57 -3.61
C LEU A 209 -3.41 11.55 -4.80
N THR A 210 -4.12 12.64 -4.59
CA THR A 210 -4.26 13.78 -5.53
C THR A 210 -4.08 15.08 -4.75
N PRO A 211 -3.98 16.24 -5.40
CA PRO A 211 -3.99 17.52 -4.69
C PRO A 211 -5.19 17.67 -3.74
N ASP A 212 -6.37 17.19 -4.11
CA ASP A 212 -7.60 17.29 -3.31
C ASP A 212 -7.66 16.28 -2.15
N THR A 213 -6.92 15.19 -2.22
CA THR A 213 -6.91 14.14 -1.19
C THR A 213 -5.67 14.20 -0.31
N LYS A 214 -4.68 15.04 -0.64
CA LYS A 214 -3.53 15.28 0.22
C LYS A 214 -4.00 15.84 1.56
N GLU A 215 -3.51 15.23 2.67
CA GLU A 215 -3.92 15.56 4.03
C GLU A 215 -5.46 15.59 4.22
N LEU A 216 -6.13 14.69 3.49
CA LEU A 216 -7.58 14.51 3.63
C LEU A 216 -7.94 14.20 5.09
N VAL A 217 -7.10 13.45 5.80
CA VAL A 217 -7.19 13.27 7.25
C VAL A 217 -6.29 14.28 7.95
N ASN A 218 -6.89 15.24 8.62
CA ASN A 218 -6.24 16.32 9.36
C ASN A 218 -6.93 16.54 10.70
N ALA A 219 -6.46 17.50 11.50
CA ALA A 219 -6.99 17.78 12.83
C ALA A 219 -8.51 18.01 12.84
N ALA A 220 -9.05 18.73 11.85
CA ALA A 220 -10.49 19.04 11.78
C ALA A 220 -11.33 17.76 11.58
N ARG A 221 -10.92 16.86 10.69
CA ARG A 221 -11.62 15.59 10.45
C ARG A 221 -11.40 14.56 11.55
N LEU A 222 -10.20 14.51 12.15
CA LEU A 222 -9.95 13.69 13.32
C LEU A 222 -10.85 14.08 14.50
N ALA A 223 -11.10 15.38 14.68
CA ALA A 223 -12.02 15.88 15.72
C ALA A 223 -13.50 15.51 15.48
N LEU A 224 -13.88 15.12 14.26
CA LEU A 224 -15.23 14.61 13.97
C LEU A 224 -15.40 13.15 14.39
N MET A 225 -14.31 12.39 14.48
CA MET A 225 -14.36 10.95 14.75
C MET A 225 -14.79 10.67 16.19
N LYS A 226 -15.35 9.49 16.41
CA LYS A 226 -15.66 9.01 17.76
C LYS A 226 -14.36 8.80 18.55
N PRO A 227 -14.34 9.04 19.87
CA PRO A 227 -13.17 8.73 20.70
C PRO A 227 -12.75 7.25 20.66
N THR A 228 -13.68 6.36 20.32
CA THR A 228 -13.42 4.92 20.13
C THR A 228 -13.03 4.54 18.71
N ALA A 229 -12.98 5.49 17.78
CA ALA A 229 -12.78 5.20 16.36
C ALA A 229 -11.32 4.80 16.04
N ILE A 230 -11.19 4.01 14.98
CA ILE A 230 -9.93 3.52 14.44
C ILE A 230 -9.72 4.07 13.02
N LEU A 231 -8.55 4.61 12.74
CA LEU A 231 -8.14 5.02 11.41
C LEU A 231 -7.22 3.96 10.78
N ILE A 232 -7.49 3.56 9.53
CA ILE A 232 -6.63 2.63 8.76
C ILE A 232 -6.16 3.30 7.47
N ASN A 233 -4.84 3.30 7.23
CA ASN A 233 -4.25 3.75 5.97
C ASN A 233 -3.27 2.72 5.41
N THR A 234 -3.69 2.02 4.37
CA THR A 234 -2.86 1.11 3.56
C THR A 234 -2.71 1.62 2.12
N GLY A 235 -3.07 2.88 1.89
CA GLY A 235 -3.06 3.51 0.56
C GLY A 235 -1.80 4.33 0.29
N ARG A 236 -1.78 5.58 0.74
CA ARG A 236 -0.66 6.51 0.59
C ARG A 236 -0.49 7.34 1.86
N GLY A 237 0.75 7.47 2.34
CA GLY A 237 1.08 8.23 3.55
C GLY A 237 0.53 9.65 3.55
N PRO A 238 0.77 10.45 2.49
CA PRO A 238 0.34 11.85 2.45
C PRO A 238 -1.19 12.09 2.40
N LEU A 239 -2.02 11.06 2.43
CA LEU A 239 -3.47 11.20 2.69
C LEU A 239 -3.75 11.66 4.11
N VAL A 240 -2.78 11.52 5.02
CA VAL A 240 -2.89 11.83 6.44
C VAL A 240 -1.86 12.88 6.81
N ASN A 241 -2.27 13.92 7.53
CA ASN A 241 -1.34 14.81 8.21
C ASN A 241 -0.80 14.07 9.44
N GLU A 242 0.48 13.66 9.39
CA GLU A 242 1.11 12.80 10.40
C GLU A 242 1.19 13.46 11.78
N LYS A 243 1.44 14.78 11.81
CA LYS A 243 1.48 15.53 13.07
C LYS A 243 0.11 15.59 13.73
N ASP A 244 -0.94 15.90 12.96
CA ASP A 244 -2.30 15.98 13.47
C ASP A 244 -2.78 14.62 13.99
N LEU A 245 -2.44 13.53 13.28
CA LEU A 245 -2.77 12.17 13.71
C LEU A 245 -2.04 11.79 15.00
N ALA A 246 -0.75 12.08 15.11
CA ALA A 246 0.01 11.80 16.33
C ALA A 246 -0.54 12.60 17.53
N ASP A 247 -0.85 13.87 17.33
CA ASP A 247 -1.48 14.72 18.36
C ASP A 247 -2.84 14.16 18.78
N ALA A 248 -3.68 13.74 17.84
CA ALA A 248 -5.00 13.17 18.10
C ALA A 248 -4.91 11.85 18.89
N LEU A 249 -4.00 10.96 18.53
CA LEU A 249 -3.76 9.70 19.26
C LEU A 249 -3.24 9.95 20.68
N ASN A 250 -2.26 10.83 20.82
CA ASN A 250 -1.68 11.14 22.13
C ASN A 250 -2.67 11.79 23.09
N LYS A 251 -3.63 12.58 22.57
CA LYS A 251 -4.71 13.23 23.33
C LYS A 251 -5.95 12.36 23.50
N GLY A 252 -6.02 11.18 22.86
CA GLY A 252 -7.19 10.31 22.92
C GLY A 252 -8.41 10.85 22.16
N VAL A 253 -8.19 11.68 21.14
CA VAL A 253 -9.26 12.15 20.23
C VAL A 253 -9.85 10.98 19.45
N ILE A 254 -8.99 10.03 19.04
CA ILE A 254 -9.37 8.73 18.49
C ILE A 254 -8.64 7.60 19.22
N ALA A 255 -9.16 6.38 19.16
CA ALA A 255 -8.63 5.26 19.92
C ALA A 255 -7.29 4.74 19.40
N ALA A 256 -7.16 4.57 18.09
CA ALA A 256 -5.99 3.95 17.48
C ALA A 256 -5.87 4.26 15.97
N ALA A 257 -4.69 4.00 15.43
CA ALA A 257 -4.45 3.97 13.99
C ALA A 257 -3.63 2.75 13.57
N GLY A 258 -3.97 2.18 12.40
CA GLY A 258 -3.22 1.15 11.70
C GLY A 258 -2.72 1.68 10.35
N LEU A 259 -1.40 1.76 10.17
CA LEU A 259 -0.78 2.38 9.02
C LEU A 259 0.19 1.41 8.36
N ASP A 260 0.07 1.23 7.05
CA ASP A 260 1.08 0.50 6.27
C ASP A 260 2.00 1.45 5.50
N VAL A 261 1.65 2.74 5.46
CA VAL A 261 2.33 3.76 4.66
C VAL A 261 2.54 5.04 5.46
N LEU A 262 3.65 5.72 5.19
CA LEU A 262 4.01 7.01 5.76
C LEU A 262 4.34 8.03 4.64
N SER A 263 4.40 9.31 4.98
CA SER A 263 4.66 10.38 4.01
C SER A 263 6.09 10.34 3.47
N SER A 264 7.02 9.84 4.27
CA SER A 264 8.40 9.54 3.86
C SER A 264 8.70 8.07 4.19
N GLU A 265 9.22 7.33 3.23
CA GLU A 265 9.55 5.91 3.35
C GLU A 265 10.96 5.63 2.83
N PRO A 266 11.90 5.19 3.68
CA PRO A 266 11.79 4.97 5.12
C PRO A 266 11.51 6.26 5.90
N PRO A 267 10.82 6.18 7.06
CA PRO A 267 10.58 7.35 7.89
C PRO A 267 11.86 7.83 8.58
N GLN A 268 11.92 9.13 8.85
CA GLN A 268 12.93 9.66 9.76
C GLN A 268 12.62 9.27 11.21
N TYR A 269 13.63 9.13 12.04
CA TYR A 269 13.47 8.82 13.47
C TYR A 269 12.63 9.86 14.23
N THR A 270 12.56 11.07 13.73
CA THR A 270 11.75 12.17 14.28
C THR A 270 10.28 12.13 13.88
N ASN A 271 9.86 11.15 13.06
CA ASN A 271 8.46 11.05 12.66
C ASN A 271 7.58 10.81 13.91
N PRO A 272 6.61 11.71 14.20
CA PRO A 272 5.85 11.68 15.45
C PRO A 272 4.97 10.43 15.59
N LEU A 273 4.62 9.77 14.50
CA LEU A 273 3.80 8.55 14.52
C LEU A 273 4.55 7.34 15.08
N LEU A 274 5.89 7.31 15.00
CA LEU A 274 6.69 6.19 15.52
C LEU A 274 6.57 6.03 17.05
N THR A 275 6.22 7.11 17.75
CA THR A 275 6.09 7.14 19.22
C THR A 275 4.66 7.47 19.69
N ALA A 276 3.73 7.70 18.77
CA ALA A 276 2.34 8.00 19.10
C ALA A 276 1.64 6.80 19.75
N LYS A 277 0.80 7.09 20.74
CA LYS A 277 0.00 6.07 21.45
C LYS A 277 -0.90 5.32 20.47
N ASN A 278 -1.00 4.00 20.62
CA ASN A 278 -1.89 3.15 19.83
C ASN A 278 -1.76 3.33 18.30
N CYS A 279 -0.57 3.73 17.81
CA CYS A 279 -0.23 3.78 16.41
C CYS A 279 0.51 2.50 16.02
N PHE A 280 -0.08 1.70 15.14
CA PHE A 280 0.48 0.44 14.68
C PHE A 280 0.93 0.59 13.24
N ILE A 281 2.25 0.51 13.00
CA ILE A 281 2.85 0.78 11.69
C ILE A 281 3.50 -0.48 11.16
N THR A 282 3.16 -0.85 9.92
CA THR A 282 3.86 -1.86 9.13
C THR A 282 4.62 -1.18 7.98
N PRO A 283 5.80 -1.72 7.57
CA PRO A 283 6.72 -1.00 6.68
C PRO A 283 6.38 -1.17 5.20
N HIS A 284 5.19 -0.70 4.78
CA HIS A 284 4.68 -0.74 3.40
C HIS A 284 4.71 -2.15 2.78
N ILE A 285 4.15 -3.11 3.52
CA ILE A 285 4.14 -4.54 3.15
C ILE A 285 2.74 -5.10 2.84
N ALA A 286 1.71 -4.28 2.82
CA ALA A 286 0.35 -4.72 2.51
C ALA A 286 0.25 -5.42 1.14
N TRP A 287 1.13 -5.09 0.19
CA TRP A 287 1.24 -5.69 -1.13
C TRP A 287 2.12 -6.94 -1.18
N ALA A 288 2.97 -7.19 -0.16
CA ALA A 288 4.17 -8.01 -0.25
C ALA A 288 3.95 -9.51 0.03
N THR A 289 2.71 -9.99 0.09
CA THR A 289 2.47 -11.43 0.24
C THR A 289 3.11 -12.20 -0.93
N LYS A 290 3.55 -13.44 -0.68
CA LYS A 290 4.19 -14.27 -1.70
C LYS A 290 3.31 -14.41 -2.94
N GLU A 291 2.02 -14.62 -2.75
CA GLU A 291 1.02 -14.78 -3.82
C GLU A 291 0.89 -13.52 -4.66
N ALA A 292 0.91 -12.34 -4.03
CA ALA A 292 0.87 -11.06 -4.74
C ALA A 292 2.16 -10.84 -5.53
N ARG A 293 3.33 -11.15 -4.96
CA ARG A 293 4.63 -11.02 -5.63
C ARG A 293 4.75 -11.99 -6.81
N VAL A 294 4.23 -13.21 -6.69
CA VAL A 294 4.13 -14.17 -7.82
C VAL A 294 3.25 -13.60 -8.93
N ARG A 295 2.09 -13.02 -8.61
CA ARG A 295 1.22 -12.36 -9.61
C ARG A 295 1.92 -11.18 -10.27
N LEU A 296 2.61 -10.35 -9.50
CA LEU A 296 3.38 -9.21 -10.00
C LEU A 296 4.46 -9.68 -10.98
N MET A 297 5.28 -10.65 -10.60
CA MET A 297 6.32 -11.22 -11.45
C MET A 297 5.75 -11.74 -12.77
N ARG A 298 4.65 -12.51 -12.71
CA ARG A 298 3.98 -13.03 -13.90
C ARG A 298 3.49 -11.92 -14.84
N ILE A 299 2.94 -10.84 -14.29
CA ILE A 299 2.49 -9.69 -15.10
C ILE A 299 3.70 -8.97 -15.69
N ALA A 300 4.78 -8.75 -14.94
CA ALA A 300 6.00 -8.11 -15.42
C ALA A 300 6.63 -8.90 -16.60
N VAL A 301 6.72 -10.21 -16.45
CA VAL A 301 7.18 -11.11 -17.54
C VAL A 301 6.23 -11.04 -18.73
N GLY A 302 4.92 -11.03 -18.50
CA GLY A 302 3.91 -10.89 -19.56
C GLY A 302 4.03 -9.58 -20.32
N ASN A 303 4.21 -8.45 -19.62
CA ASN A 303 4.42 -7.13 -20.23
C ASN A 303 5.68 -7.13 -21.13
N LEU A 304 6.80 -7.67 -20.63
CA LEU A 304 8.02 -7.75 -21.41
C LEU A 304 7.88 -8.68 -22.63
N LYS A 305 7.20 -9.83 -22.49
CA LYS A 305 6.87 -10.71 -23.61
C LYS A 305 6.03 -9.99 -24.66
N GLY A 306 5.03 -9.21 -24.24
CA GLY A 306 4.20 -8.39 -25.13
C GLY A 306 5.03 -7.35 -25.86
N PHE A 307 5.90 -6.62 -25.17
CA PHE A 307 6.83 -5.66 -25.79
C PHE A 307 7.70 -6.32 -26.90
N ILE A 308 8.30 -7.48 -26.62
CA ILE A 308 9.15 -8.20 -27.58
C ILE A 308 8.37 -8.60 -28.84
N LYS A 309 7.10 -8.94 -28.69
CA LYS A 309 6.23 -9.34 -29.81
C LYS A 309 5.56 -8.16 -30.53
N GLY A 310 5.69 -6.93 -30.02
CA GLY A 310 4.94 -5.78 -30.53
C GLY A 310 3.47 -5.73 -30.04
N GLU A 311 3.09 -6.57 -29.08
CA GLU A 311 1.77 -6.65 -28.45
C GLU A 311 1.79 -5.91 -27.09
N ILE A 312 1.93 -4.60 -27.14
CA ILE A 312 2.16 -3.79 -25.94
C ILE A 312 0.88 -3.75 -25.08
N VAL A 313 1.02 -4.08 -23.79
CA VAL A 313 -0.05 -4.01 -22.79
C VAL A 313 0.44 -3.24 -21.56
N ASN A 314 -0.49 -2.65 -20.82
CA ASN A 314 -0.21 -1.88 -19.59
C ASN A 314 0.79 -0.71 -19.81
N ASN A 315 0.82 -0.12 -21.01
CA ASN A 315 1.63 1.05 -21.33
C ASN A 315 1.05 2.29 -20.61
N VAL A 316 1.91 3.05 -19.94
CA VAL A 316 1.56 4.28 -19.22
C VAL A 316 2.20 5.52 -19.84
N ALA A 317 2.91 5.36 -20.96
CA ALA A 317 3.55 6.43 -21.73
C ALA A 317 2.85 6.70 -23.09
N GLU A 318 1.58 6.33 -23.23
CA GLU A 318 0.76 6.63 -24.42
C GLU A 318 0.41 8.09 -24.58
#